data_2a6edb823f7203896de62b73a691edec
#
_entry.id   2a6edb823f7203896de62b73a691edec
#
_cell.length_a   1.000
_cell.length_b   1.000
_cell.length_c   1.000
_cell.angle_alpha   90.00
_cell.angle_beta   90.00
_cell.angle_gamma   90.00
#
_symmetry.space_group_name_H-M   'P 1'
#
loop_
_entity.id
_entity.type
_entity.pdbx_description
1 polymer ?
#
loop_
_entity_poly.entity_id
_entity_poly.type
_entity_poly.pdbx_seq_one_letter_code
_entity_poly.pdbx_strand_id
1 'polypeptide(L)'
;YGARLGYALTATGSDMTLADLATIADVFYIGGTKVGALFGEAVVFTKHNTPKHFLTLIKQHGALLAKGFVLGAQFDALFTDNLYFKIARNANEAADRIREALRAKGYTLTFEAPTNQIFVTMDQPTIDRLEREVKLGFTEKADDTHTVMRICTSWATTHEEVDQLIELL
;
A
#
# COMPACT_ATOMS: atom_id res chain seq x y z
N TYR A 1 4.10 -1.86 11.78
CA TYR A 1 4.31 -1.58 10.35
C TYR A 1 3.07 -0.91 9.78
N GLY A 2 3.17 0.35 9.31
CA GLY A 2 2.03 1.17 8.88
C GLY A 2 2.08 1.68 7.43
N ALA A 3 3.14 1.36 6.65
CA ALA A 3 3.35 1.93 5.32
C ALA A 3 2.24 1.62 4.29
N ARG A 4 1.48 0.54 4.47
CA ARG A 4 0.32 0.16 3.66
C ARG A 4 -0.94 -0.07 4.49
N LEU A 5 -1.03 0.60 5.63
CA LEU A 5 -2.13 0.38 6.57
C LEU A 5 -3.50 0.65 5.93
N GLY A 6 -3.63 1.72 5.15
CA GLY A 6 -4.88 2.02 4.44
C GLY A 6 -5.35 0.87 3.56
N TYR A 7 -4.45 0.25 2.82
CA TYR A 7 -4.78 -0.91 1.99
C TYR A 7 -5.17 -2.13 2.81
N ALA A 8 -4.48 -2.38 3.93
CA ALA A 8 -4.81 -3.50 4.81
C ALA A 8 -6.19 -3.33 5.46
N LEU A 9 -6.51 -2.13 5.94
CA LEU A 9 -7.79 -1.83 6.59
C LEU A 9 -8.99 -1.82 5.63
N THR A 10 -8.74 -1.67 4.33
CA THR A 10 -9.79 -1.63 3.30
C THR A 10 -9.80 -2.87 2.41
N ALA A 11 -8.96 -3.86 2.70
CA ALA A 11 -8.91 -5.11 1.97
C ALA A 11 -10.20 -5.91 2.16
N THR A 12 -10.61 -6.64 1.12
CA THR A 12 -11.75 -7.54 1.19
C THR A 12 -11.53 -8.60 2.27
N GLY A 13 -12.48 -8.74 3.17
CA GLY A 13 -12.40 -9.64 4.32
C GLY A 13 -11.63 -9.09 5.54
N SER A 14 -11.12 -7.86 5.50
CA SER A 14 -10.57 -7.21 6.69
C SER A 14 -11.69 -6.78 7.64
N ASP A 15 -11.59 -7.22 8.88
CA ASP A 15 -12.50 -6.85 9.98
C ASP A 15 -11.86 -5.84 10.97
N MET A 16 -10.62 -5.40 10.69
CA MET A 16 -9.84 -4.55 11.57
C MET A 16 -10.06 -3.07 11.27
N THR A 17 -10.16 -2.26 12.32
CA THR A 17 -10.25 -0.80 12.27
C THR A 17 -9.06 -0.12 12.95
N LEU A 18 -8.93 1.20 12.78
CA LEU A 18 -7.94 1.97 13.55
C LEU A 18 -8.21 1.94 15.06
N ALA A 19 -9.48 1.82 15.47
CA ALA A 19 -9.86 1.70 16.87
C ALA A 19 -9.37 0.35 17.44
N ASP A 20 -9.50 -0.73 16.68
CA ASP A 20 -8.99 -2.04 17.11
C ASP A 20 -7.47 -2.02 17.25
N LEU A 21 -6.76 -1.40 16.30
CA LEU A 21 -5.31 -1.22 16.42
C LEU A 21 -4.92 -0.46 17.68
N ALA A 22 -5.69 0.56 18.07
CA ALA A 22 -5.45 1.32 19.29
C ALA A 22 -5.65 0.50 20.56
N THR A 23 -6.41 -0.58 20.53
CA THR A 23 -6.59 -1.48 21.70
C THR A 23 -5.41 -2.46 21.86
N ILE A 24 -4.83 -2.93 20.76
CA ILE A 24 -3.82 -4.00 20.76
C ILE A 24 -2.38 -3.46 20.72
N ALA A 25 -2.14 -2.25 20.21
CA ALA A 25 -0.81 -1.66 20.10
C ALA A 25 -0.61 -0.51 21.08
N ASP A 26 0.58 -0.40 21.66
CA ASP A 26 0.97 0.75 22.47
C ASP A 26 1.36 1.95 21.60
N VAL A 27 1.97 1.67 20.46
CA VAL A 27 2.36 2.65 19.44
C VAL A 27 2.22 2.01 18.07
N PHE A 28 1.65 2.72 17.12
CA PHE A 28 1.68 2.34 15.71
C PHE A 28 1.85 3.58 14.84
N TYR A 29 2.15 3.37 13.57
CA TYR A 29 2.20 4.48 12.62
C TYR A 29 1.34 4.23 11.40
N ILE A 30 0.86 5.34 10.83
CA ILE A 30 0.00 5.39 9.65
C ILE A 30 0.84 5.96 8.52
N GLY A 31 1.14 5.14 7.52
CA GLY A 31 1.87 5.57 6.33
C GLY A 31 1.02 6.48 5.46
N GLY A 32 1.59 7.59 5.02
CA GLY A 32 0.93 8.53 4.11
C GLY A 32 1.37 8.40 2.66
N THR A 33 2.66 8.19 2.42
CA THR A 33 3.28 8.30 1.09
C THR A 33 2.76 7.31 0.03
N LYS A 34 2.22 6.17 0.45
CA LYS A 34 1.60 5.20 -0.46
C LYS A 34 0.09 5.41 -0.61
N VAL A 35 -0.50 6.32 0.16
CA VAL A 35 -1.94 6.58 0.20
C VAL A 35 -2.20 8.09 0.09
N GLY A 36 -1.57 8.74 -0.88
CA GLY A 36 -1.89 10.11 -1.28
C GLY A 36 -1.07 11.24 -0.64
N ALA A 37 -0.33 11.01 0.46
CA ALA A 37 0.55 12.03 1.00
C ALA A 37 1.83 12.17 0.18
N LEU A 38 2.38 13.37 0.08
CA LEU A 38 3.65 13.62 -0.59
C LEU A 38 4.82 13.06 0.22
N PHE A 39 4.75 13.14 1.54
CA PHE A 39 5.79 12.67 2.46
C PHE A 39 5.23 12.48 3.88
N GLY A 40 5.96 11.73 4.70
CA GLY A 40 5.71 11.60 6.14
C GLY A 40 4.79 10.44 6.52
N GLU A 41 4.76 10.23 7.82
CA GLU A 41 3.93 9.23 8.50
C GLU A 41 3.38 9.83 9.80
N ALA A 42 2.19 9.40 10.22
CA ALA A 42 1.63 9.75 11.51
C ALA A 42 1.96 8.67 12.54
N VAL A 43 2.54 9.05 13.68
CA VAL A 43 2.82 8.15 14.80
C VAL A 43 1.73 8.32 15.85
N VAL A 44 1.08 7.22 16.22
CA VAL A 44 -0.04 7.21 17.17
C VAL A 44 0.40 6.53 18.47
N PHE A 45 0.40 7.28 19.56
CA PHE A 45 0.57 6.80 20.93
C PHE A 45 -0.80 6.57 21.55
N THR A 46 -1.14 5.32 21.85
CA THR A 46 -2.52 4.92 22.16
C THR A 46 -2.89 5.00 23.65
N LYS A 47 -1.91 4.97 24.54
CA LYS A 47 -2.09 4.84 26.00
C LYS A 47 -1.53 6.02 26.78
N HIS A 48 -1.54 7.21 26.21
CA HIS A 48 -0.90 8.39 26.81
C HIS A 48 0.57 8.15 27.20
N ASN A 49 1.22 7.27 26.45
CA ASN A 49 2.58 6.77 26.67
C ASN A 49 3.65 7.50 25.86
N THR A 50 3.35 8.71 25.40
CA THR A 50 4.35 9.57 24.75
C THR A 50 5.52 9.80 25.71
N PRO A 51 6.79 9.56 25.27
CA PRO A 51 7.97 9.76 26.11
C PRO A 51 8.03 11.16 26.72
N LYS A 52 8.51 11.26 27.97
CA LYS A 52 8.79 12.57 28.57
C LYS A 52 9.75 13.37 27.68
N HIS A 53 9.50 14.66 27.54
CA HIS A 53 10.29 15.57 26.70
C HIS A 53 10.38 15.15 25.24
N PHE A 54 9.32 14.52 24.70
CA PHE A 54 9.31 13.97 23.34
C PHE A 54 9.70 15.00 22.28
N LEU A 55 9.22 16.25 22.38
CA LEU A 55 9.61 17.33 21.46
C LEU A 55 11.12 17.62 21.50
N THR A 56 11.73 17.58 22.68
CA THR A 56 13.16 17.75 22.86
C THR A 56 13.93 16.60 22.20
N LEU A 57 13.45 15.37 22.38
CA LEU A 57 14.04 14.18 21.72
C LEU A 57 13.99 14.29 20.21
N ILE A 58 12.83 14.68 19.64
CA ILE A 58 12.69 14.91 18.19
C ILE A 58 13.72 15.96 17.72
N LYS A 59 13.86 17.05 18.46
CA LYS A 59 14.80 18.12 18.13
C LYS A 59 16.24 17.66 18.20
N GLN A 60 16.63 16.89 19.22
CA GLN A 60 17.97 16.33 19.38
C GLN A 60 18.35 15.40 18.23
N HIS A 61 17.39 14.67 17.68
CA HIS A 61 17.58 13.81 16.53
C HIS A 61 17.51 14.54 15.16
N GLY A 62 17.41 15.88 15.18
CA GLY A 62 17.31 16.67 13.95
C GLY A 62 15.99 16.48 13.18
N ALA A 63 14.98 15.87 13.81
CA ALA A 63 13.73 15.51 13.16
C ALA A 63 12.61 16.56 13.34
N LEU A 64 12.86 17.66 14.05
CA LEU A 64 11.88 18.74 14.21
C LEU A 64 11.96 19.71 13.05
N LEU A 65 11.00 19.62 12.14
CA LEU A 65 10.90 20.49 10.98
C LEU A 65 10.34 21.88 11.37
N ALA A 66 10.96 22.95 10.84
CA ALA A 66 10.51 24.33 11.07
C ALA A 66 9.08 24.62 10.56
N LYS A 67 8.66 23.90 9.53
CA LYS A 67 7.32 23.96 8.90
C LYS A 67 6.60 22.62 8.99
N GLY A 68 6.73 21.91 10.13
CA GLY A 68 6.14 20.58 10.36
C GLY A 68 4.62 20.51 10.23
N PHE A 69 3.92 21.64 10.36
CA PHE A 69 2.48 21.70 10.14
C PHE A 69 2.05 21.22 8.74
N VAL A 70 2.92 21.30 7.73
CA VAL A 70 2.65 20.79 6.37
C VAL A 70 2.43 19.28 6.37
N LEU A 71 3.17 18.55 7.22
CA LEU A 71 2.93 17.12 7.45
C LEU A 71 1.53 16.89 8.05
N GLY A 72 1.18 17.67 9.09
CA GLY A 72 -0.14 17.59 9.73
C GLY A 72 -1.28 17.91 8.76
N ALA A 73 -1.14 18.93 7.94
CA ALA A 73 -2.14 19.32 6.95
C ALA A 73 -2.45 18.21 5.93
N GLN A 74 -1.44 17.41 5.52
CA GLN A 74 -1.66 16.25 4.63
C GLN A 74 -2.53 15.20 5.32
N PHE A 75 -2.24 14.88 6.58
CA PHE A 75 -3.02 13.90 7.34
C PHE A 75 -4.41 14.43 7.68
N ASP A 76 -4.55 15.72 7.99
CA ASP A 76 -5.85 16.36 8.18
C ASP A 76 -6.72 16.21 6.93
N ALA A 77 -6.19 16.52 5.75
CA ALA A 77 -6.88 16.33 4.48
C ALA A 77 -7.23 14.85 4.23
N LEU A 78 -6.29 13.93 4.45
CA LEU A 78 -6.50 12.50 4.23
C LEU A 78 -7.57 11.91 5.15
N PHE A 79 -7.67 12.37 6.40
CA PHE A 79 -8.68 11.87 7.34
C PHE A 79 -10.00 12.64 7.27
N THR A 80 -10.05 13.78 6.57
CA THR A 80 -11.31 14.49 6.30
C THR A 80 -12.18 13.63 5.37
N ASP A 81 -13.45 13.48 5.73
CA ASP A 81 -14.46 12.72 4.96
C ASP A 81 -14.03 11.29 4.59
N ASN A 82 -13.19 10.67 5.40
CA ASN A 82 -12.65 9.32 5.17
C ASN A 82 -11.87 9.16 3.85
N LEU A 83 -11.25 10.23 3.34
CA LEU A 83 -10.54 10.20 2.06
C LEU A 83 -9.45 9.13 2.05
N TYR A 84 -8.68 8.98 3.13
CA TYR A 84 -7.63 7.96 3.28
C TYR A 84 -8.13 6.55 2.94
N PHE A 85 -9.30 6.18 3.44
CA PHE A 85 -9.90 4.86 3.20
C PHE A 85 -10.52 4.75 1.80
N LYS A 86 -11.12 5.84 1.29
CA LYS A 86 -11.71 5.86 -0.05
C LYS A 86 -10.66 5.61 -1.13
N ILE A 87 -9.54 6.33 -1.08
CA ILE A 87 -8.47 6.19 -2.06
C ILE A 87 -7.68 4.88 -1.88
N ALA A 88 -7.55 4.38 -0.65
CA ALA A 88 -6.96 3.06 -0.41
C ALA A 88 -7.83 1.93 -0.99
N ARG A 89 -9.15 2.05 -0.89
CA ARG A 89 -10.10 1.09 -1.48
C ARG A 89 -9.98 1.05 -3.00
N ASN A 90 -9.85 2.19 -3.66
CA ASN A 90 -9.62 2.25 -5.11
C ASN A 90 -8.44 1.37 -5.55
N ALA A 91 -7.33 1.41 -4.83
CA ALA A 91 -6.17 0.56 -5.13
C ALA A 91 -6.47 -0.94 -4.96
N ASN A 92 -7.23 -1.33 -3.92
CA ASN A 92 -7.60 -2.72 -3.69
C ASN A 92 -8.58 -3.21 -4.76
N GLU A 93 -9.59 -2.43 -5.12
CA GLU A 93 -10.56 -2.76 -6.18
C GLU A 93 -9.86 -2.93 -7.54
N ALA A 94 -8.90 -2.04 -7.86
CA ALA A 94 -8.05 -2.19 -9.05
C ALA A 94 -7.25 -3.50 -9.02
N ALA A 95 -6.66 -3.84 -7.87
CA ALA A 95 -5.92 -5.09 -7.70
C ALA A 95 -6.83 -6.33 -7.79
N ASP A 96 -8.06 -6.26 -7.28
CA ASP A 96 -9.03 -7.37 -7.39
C ASP A 96 -9.37 -7.66 -8.84
N ARG A 97 -9.65 -6.63 -9.65
CA ARG A 97 -9.90 -6.77 -11.08
C ARG A 97 -8.72 -7.41 -11.82
N ILE A 98 -7.49 -7.00 -11.51
CA ILE A 98 -6.29 -7.60 -12.11
C ILE A 98 -6.13 -9.06 -11.69
N ARG A 99 -6.37 -9.41 -10.41
CA ARG A 99 -6.33 -10.80 -9.92
C ARG A 99 -7.33 -11.70 -10.66
N GLU A 100 -8.56 -11.22 -10.82
CA GLU A 100 -9.60 -11.94 -11.57
C GLU A 100 -9.19 -12.17 -13.02
N ALA A 101 -8.65 -11.16 -13.68
CA ALA A 101 -8.17 -11.28 -15.05
C ALA A 101 -6.98 -12.27 -15.19
N LEU A 102 -6.03 -12.20 -14.26
CA LEU A 102 -4.91 -13.15 -14.21
C LEU A 102 -5.40 -14.59 -14.09
N ARG A 103 -6.33 -14.86 -13.17
CA ARG A 103 -6.93 -16.21 -13.02
C ARG A 103 -7.68 -16.65 -14.27
N ALA A 104 -8.49 -15.76 -14.86
CA ALA A 104 -9.25 -16.06 -16.07
C ALA A 104 -8.35 -16.40 -17.28
N LYS A 105 -7.16 -15.79 -17.34
CA LYS A 105 -6.15 -16.04 -18.37
C LYS A 105 -5.18 -17.20 -18.03
N GLY A 106 -5.39 -17.89 -16.91
CA GLY A 106 -4.63 -19.09 -16.54
C GLY A 106 -3.30 -18.82 -15.81
N TYR A 107 -3.03 -17.57 -15.38
CA TYR A 107 -1.85 -17.29 -14.58
C TYR A 107 -2.00 -17.83 -13.15
N THR A 108 -0.89 -18.30 -12.59
CA THR A 108 -0.82 -18.81 -11.22
C THR A 108 -0.46 -17.67 -10.26
N LEU A 109 -1.37 -17.32 -9.37
CA LEU A 109 -1.04 -16.44 -8.25
C LEU A 109 -0.17 -17.23 -7.26
N THR A 110 0.97 -16.65 -6.88
CA THR A 110 1.93 -17.31 -5.97
C THR A 110 1.33 -17.49 -4.57
N PHE A 111 0.57 -16.50 -4.13
CA PHE A 111 -0.24 -16.55 -2.90
C PHE A 111 -1.36 -15.51 -2.94
N GLU A 112 -2.36 -15.73 -2.12
CA GLU A 112 -3.48 -14.81 -2.00
C GLU A 112 -3.08 -13.60 -1.12
N ALA A 113 -3.12 -12.42 -1.71
CA ALA A 113 -2.85 -11.16 -1.02
C ALA A 113 -4.02 -10.21 -1.26
N PRO A 114 -4.88 -9.94 -0.27
CA PRO A 114 -6.12 -9.18 -0.47
C PRO A 114 -5.89 -7.66 -0.55
N THR A 115 -4.65 -7.21 -0.63
CA THR A 115 -4.29 -5.79 -0.70
C THR A 115 -3.91 -5.37 -2.13
N ASN A 116 -3.35 -4.19 -2.26
CA ASN A 116 -2.89 -3.59 -3.52
C ASN A 116 -1.68 -4.27 -4.16
N GLN A 117 -1.19 -5.37 -3.63
CA GLN A 117 -0.07 -6.13 -4.16
C GLN A 117 -0.54 -7.49 -4.68
N ILE A 118 -0.11 -7.84 -5.88
CA ILE A 118 -0.43 -9.11 -6.53
C ILE A 118 0.90 -9.79 -6.83
N PHE A 119 1.01 -11.04 -6.44
CA PHE A 119 2.21 -11.85 -6.68
C PHE A 119 1.85 -12.99 -7.63
N VAL A 120 2.54 -13.02 -8.74
CA VAL A 120 2.23 -13.95 -9.84
C VAL A 120 3.49 -14.61 -10.36
N THR A 121 3.44 -15.91 -10.55
CA THR A 121 4.54 -16.69 -11.12
C THR A 121 4.44 -16.64 -12.63
N MET A 122 5.50 -16.18 -13.30
CA MET A 122 5.57 -16.00 -14.74
C MET A 122 6.88 -16.59 -15.30
N ASP A 123 6.82 -17.08 -16.53
CA ASP A 123 8.02 -17.45 -17.29
C ASP A 123 8.71 -16.23 -17.90
N GLN A 124 9.97 -16.36 -18.29
CA GLN A 124 10.75 -15.25 -18.82
C GLN A 124 10.16 -14.64 -20.12
N PRO A 125 9.66 -15.42 -21.09
CA PRO A 125 9.01 -14.87 -22.30
C PRO A 125 7.80 -13.98 -21.99
N THR A 126 6.98 -14.36 -21.00
CA THR A 126 5.83 -13.56 -20.55
C THR A 126 6.29 -12.25 -19.90
N ILE A 127 7.30 -12.32 -19.03
CA ILE A 127 7.89 -11.13 -18.40
C ILE A 127 8.42 -10.17 -19.47
N ASP A 128 9.23 -10.67 -20.40
CA ASP A 128 9.84 -9.85 -21.47
C ASP A 128 8.79 -9.20 -22.38
N ARG A 129 7.66 -9.87 -22.60
CA ARG A 129 6.53 -9.33 -23.36
C ARG A 129 5.85 -8.18 -22.60
N LEU A 130 5.52 -8.40 -21.32
CA LEU A 130 4.81 -7.42 -20.51
C LEU A 130 5.68 -6.21 -20.18
N GLU A 131 6.97 -6.39 -19.91
CA GLU A 131 7.88 -5.31 -19.55
C GLU A 131 8.20 -4.32 -20.69
N ARG A 132 7.71 -4.58 -21.91
CA ARG A 132 7.74 -3.61 -23.01
C ARG A 132 6.77 -2.45 -22.79
N GLU A 133 5.67 -2.69 -22.06
CA GLU A 133 4.57 -1.74 -21.87
C GLU A 133 4.37 -1.37 -20.40
N VAL A 134 4.66 -2.29 -19.46
CA VAL A 134 4.45 -2.08 -18.03
C VAL A 134 5.68 -2.48 -17.23
N LYS A 135 5.91 -1.84 -16.09
CA LYS A 135 7.01 -2.20 -15.21
C LYS A 135 6.53 -3.14 -14.11
N LEU A 136 7.06 -4.36 -14.11
CA LEU A 136 6.80 -5.35 -13.07
C LEU A 136 7.86 -5.28 -11.96
N GLY A 137 7.48 -5.63 -10.74
CA GLY A 137 8.40 -5.71 -9.61
C GLY A 137 8.96 -7.12 -9.47
N PHE A 138 10.26 -7.31 -9.59
CA PHE A 138 10.90 -8.58 -9.24
C PHE A 138 10.72 -8.87 -7.74
N THR A 139 10.37 -10.11 -7.39
CA THR A 139 10.29 -10.57 -6.01
C THR A 139 11.35 -11.63 -5.74
N GLU A 140 11.28 -12.77 -6.40
CA GLU A 140 12.21 -13.87 -6.24
C GLU A 140 12.15 -14.83 -7.45
N LYS A 141 13.12 -15.72 -7.57
CA LYS A 141 13.02 -16.85 -8.49
C LYS A 141 12.15 -17.94 -7.89
N ALA A 142 11.15 -18.41 -8.62
CA ALA A 142 10.33 -19.55 -8.23
C ALA A 142 11.06 -20.87 -8.53
N ASP A 143 11.69 -20.95 -9.71
CA ASP A 143 12.54 -22.06 -10.18
C ASP A 143 13.51 -21.56 -11.28
N ASP A 144 14.15 -22.47 -11.99
CA ASP A 144 15.11 -22.14 -13.07
C ASP A 144 14.45 -21.42 -14.25
N THR A 145 13.15 -21.56 -14.44
CA THR A 145 12.39 -21.05 -15.61
C THR A 145 11.36 -20.00 -15.26
N HIS A 146 10.94 -19.93 -14.00
CA HIS A 146 9.89 -19.02 -13.54
C HIS A 146 10.37 -18.05 -12.47
N THR A 147 9.75 -16.88 -12.48
CA THR A 147 10.01 -15.80 -11.53
C THR A 147 8.70 -15.33 -10.92
N VAL A 148 8.71 -15.08 -9.61
CA VAL A 148 7.61 -14.39 -8.92
C VAL A 148 7.74 -12.91 -9.20
N MET A 149 6.80 -12.39 -9.95
CA MET A 149 6.68 -10.96 -10.24
C MET A 149 5.58 -10.34 -9.40
N ARG A 150 5.75 -9.07 -9.08
CA ARG A 150 4.79 -8.29 -8.30
C ARG A 150 4.17 -7.19 -9.16
N ILE A 151 2.84 -7.16 -9.19
CA ILE A 151 2.05 -6.06 -9.72
C ILE A 151 1.53 -5.25 -8.53
N CYS A 152 1.66 -3.92 -8.57
CA CYS A 152 1.18 -3.04 -7.51
C CYS A 152 0.25 -1.99 -8.09
N THR A 153 -0.94 -1.91 -7.56
CA THR A 153 -1.83 -0.77 -7.77
C THR A 153 -1.58 0.31 -6.72
N SER A 154 -2.07 1.50 -6.96
CA SER A 154 -1.94 2.62 -6.04
C SER A 154 -3.25 3.38 -5.90
N TRP A 155 -3.29 4.32 -4.97
CA TRP A 155 -4.40 5.23 -4.80
C TRP A 155 -4.75 6.02 -6.07
N ALA A 156 -3.78 6.22 -6.96
CA ALA A 156 -3.92 6.96 -8.21
C ALA A 156 -4.13 6.06 -9.45
N THR A 157 -4.15 4.74 -9.30
CA THR A 157 -4.39 3.82 -10.42
C THR A 157 -5.79 4.04 -10.99
N THR A 158 -5.86 4.31 -12.31
CA THR A 158 -7.11 4.55 -13.02
C THR A 158 -7.72 3.27 -13.57
N HIS A 159 -9.01 3.34 -13.93
CA HIS A 159 -9.68 2.22 -14.57
C HIS A 159 -9.07 1.90 -15.94
N GLU A 160 -8.69 2.92 -16.69
CA GLU A 160 -8.07 2.80 -18.01
C GLU A 160 -6.72 2.07 -17.93
N GLU A 161 -5.89 2.38 -16.95
CA GLU A 161 -4.61 1.68 -16.72
C GLU A 161 -4.84 0.20 -16.38
N VAL A 162 -5.87 -0.10 -15.59
CA VAL A 162 -6.25 -1.48 -15.27
C VAL A 162 -6.71 -2.21 -16.53
N ASP A 163 -7.56 -1.60 -17.35
CA ASP A 163 -8.06 -2.19 -18.59
C ASP A 163 -6.91 -2.44 -19.58
N GLN A 164 -6.01 -1.49 -19.76
CA GLN A 164 -4.80 -1.65 -20.57
C GLN A 164 -3.93 -2.83 -20.11
N LEU A 165 -3.68 -2.94 -18.80
CA LEU A 165 -2.93 -4.07 -18.28
C LEU A 165 -3.66 -5.40 -18.54
N ILE A 166 -4.98 -5.45 -18.34
CA ILE A 166 -5.77 -6.67 -18.58
C ILE A 166 -5.73 -7.08 -20.05
N GLU A 167 -5.71 -6.14 -20.99
CA GLU A 167 -5.55 -6.44 -22.42
C GLU A 167 -4.19 -7.03 -22.73
N LEU A 168 -3.13 -6.57 -22.08
CA LEU A 168 -1.75 -7.06 -22.25
C LEU A 168 -1.53 -8.46 -21.64
N LEU A 169 -2.25 -8.85 -20.61
CA LEU A 169 -2.14 -10.17 -19.99
C LEU A 169 -2.63 -11.26 -20.93
#